data_44927075d35ea76e083c1a0d42eae088
#
_entry.id   44927075d35ea76e083c1a0d42eae088
#
_cell.length_a   1.000
_cell.length_b   1.000
_cell.length_c   1.000
_cell.angle_alpha   90.00
_cell.angle_beta   90.00
_cell.angle_gamma   90.00
#
_symmetry.space_group_name_H-M   'P 1'
#
loop_
_entity.id
_entity.type
_entity.pdbx_description
1 polymer ?
#
loop_
_entity_poly.entity_id
_entity_poly.type
_entity_poly.pdbx_seq_one_letter_code
_entity_poly.pdbx_strand_id
1 'polypeptide(L)'
;MTALKPLKLLGVFLVLPLLAFALYLWVVLSWSFSSGERAGYVQKLSRKGWLCKTWEGEMALVSMPGTVAEKFPFTVRGDAIARQINDSIGAKDALTYEQHVGIPTSCFGETGYFVTAVKVVADPGGIR
;
A
#
# COMPACT_ATOMS: atom_id res chain seq x y z
N MET A 1 17.62 8.58 -46.61
CA MET A 1 17.93 7.51 -45.68
C MET A 1 18.49 8.02 -44.37
N THR A 2 19.51 8.82 -44.39
CA THR A 2 20.16 9.30 -43.18
C THR A 2 19.30 10.26 -42.37
N ALA A 3 18.35 10.96 -43.02
CA ALA A 3 17.48 11.91 -42.32
C ALA A 3 16.56 11.24 -41.29
N LEU A 4 16.22 9.96 -41.51
CA LEU A 4 15.36 9.22 -40.60
C LEU A 4 16.10 8.63 -39.40
N LYS A 5 17.40 8.43 -39.53
CA LYS A 5 18.20 7.84 -38.45
C LYS A 5 18.18 8.65 -37.16
N PRO A 6 18.40 9.99 -37.19
CA PRO A 6 18.35 10.75 -35.94
C PRO A 6 16.99 10.76 -35.32
N LEU A 7 15.91 10.74 -36.09
CA LEU A 7 14.56 10.66 -35.55
C LEU A 7 14.30 9.31 -34.89
N LYS A 8 14.75 8.23 -35.53
CA LYS A 8 14.62 6.89 -34.95
C LYS A 8 15.44 6.75 -33.70
N LEU A 9 16.66 7.27 -33.70
CA LEU A 9 17.50 7.24 -32.51
C LEU A 9 16.87 8.04 -31.35
N LEU A 10 16.32 9.21 -31.64
CA LEU A 10 15.64 10.02 -30.64
C LEU A 10 14.45 9.27 -30.08
N GLY A 11 13.67 8.63 -30.94
CA GLY A 11 12.55 7.81 -30.50
C GLY A 11 12.97 6.67 -29.59
N VAL A 12 14.07 5.99 -29.96
CA VAL A 12 14.61 4.92 -29.13
C VAL A 12 15.07 5.46 -27.77
N PHE A 13 15.78 6.60 -27.77
CA PHE A 13 16.24 7.19 -26.52
C PHE A 13 15.10 7.64 -25.61
N LEU A 14 13.95 7.98 -26.18
CA LEU A 14 12.76 8.35 -25.39
C LEU A 14 11.96 7.13 -24.98
N VAL A 15 11.81 6.16 -25.87
CA VAL A 15 10.95 4.99 -25.63
C VAL A 15 11.61 3.98 -24.70
N LEU A 16 12.90 3.72 -24.86
CA LEU A 16 13.59 2.72 -24.04
C LEU A 16 13.54 3.05 -22.53
N PRO A 17 13.84 4.29 -22.10
CA PRO A 17 13.71 4.62 -20.69
C PRO A 17 12.28 4.50 -20.18
N LEU A 18 11.28 4.86 -20.99
CA LEU A 18 9.89 4.74 -20.60
C LEU A 18 9.48 3.29 -20.43
N LEU A 19 9.90 2.42 -21.37
CA LEU A 19 9.62 0.99 -21.25
C LEU A 19 10.33 0.39 -20.05
N ALA A 20 11.56 0.78 -19.80
CA ALA A 20 12.31 0.29 -18.65
C ALA A 20 11.63 0.71 -17.35
N PHE A 21 11.16 1.95 -17.28
CA PHE A 21 10.46 2.44 -16.09
C PHE A 21 9.13 1.73 -15.91
N ALA A 22 8.39 1.52 -16.99
CA ALA A 22 7.12 0.79 -16.93
C ALA A 22 7.34 -0.64 -16.46
N LEU A 23 8.38 -1.30 -16.97
CA LEU A 23 8.71 -2.65 -16.53
C LEU A 23 9.11 -2.66 -15.06
N TYR A 24 9.91 -1.68 -14.65
CA TYR A 24 10.30 -1.55 -13.25
C TYR A 24 9.08 -1.41 -12.34
N LEU A 25 8.16 -0.52 -12.69
CA LEU A 25 6.92 -0.33 -11.92
C LEU A 25 6.12 -1.62 -11.87
N TRP A 26 5.99 -2.29 -13.00
CA TRP A 26 5.22 -3.52 -13.04
C TRP A 26 5.81 -4.57 -12.10
N VAL A 27 7.12 -4.74 -12.14
CA VAL A 27 7.80 -5.71 -11.28
C VAL A 27 7.64 -5.33 -9.80
N VAL A 28 7.89 -4.07 -9.47
CA VAL A 28 7.83 -3.60 -8.07
C VAL A 28 6.43 -3.74 -7.50
N LEU A 29 5.41 -3.39 -8.29
CA LEU A 29 4.03 -3.44 -7.81
C LEU A 29 3.45 -4.84 -7.86
N SER A 30 3.99 -5.72 -8.68
CA SER A 30 3.50 -7.09 -8.80
C SER A 30 4.22 -8.04 -7.85
N TRP A 31 5.47 -7.76 -7.54
CA TRP A 31 6.26 -8.64 -6.69
C TRP A 31 6.11 -8.22 -5.23
N SER A 32 5.59 -9.13 -4.45
CA SER A 32 5.47 -8.93 -3.01
C SER A 32 6.77 -9.41 -2.35
N PHE A 33 7.46 -8.49 -1.68
CA PHE A 33 8.67 -8.82 -0.93
C PHE A 33 8.33 -9.70 0.26
N SER A 34 7.25 -9.38 0.95
CA SER A 34 6.74 -10.22 2.02
C SER A 34 5.24 -10.04 2.11
N SER A 35 4.58 -11.02 2.70
CA SER A 35 3.14 -10.95 2.92
C SER A 35 2.83 -11.60 4.26
N GLY A 36 1.70 -11.20 4.85
CA GLY A 36 1.32 -11.74 6.13
C GLY A 36 0.06 -11.09 6.63
N GLU A 37 -0.24 -11.35 7.89
CA GLU A 37 -1.38 -10.75 8.57
C GLU A 37 -0.92 -10.11 9.87
N ARG A 38 -1.55 -9.01 10.21
CA ARG A 38 -1.34 -8.34 11.49
C ARG A 38 -2.68 -8.06 12.11
N ALA A 39 -2.79 -8.32 13.40
CA ALA A 39 -4.02 -8.11 14.15
C ALA A 39 -3.86 -6.94 15.10
N GLY A 40 -4.91 -6.15 15.22
CA GLY A 40 -4.91 -5.00 16.11
C GLY A 40 -6.13 -4.14 15.88
N TYR A 41 -6.04 -2.90 16.31
CA TYR A 41 -7.13 -1.93 16.22
C TYR A 41 -6.73 -0.82 15.29
N VAL A 42 -7.46 -0.65 14.19
CA VAL A 42 -7.23 0.45 13.27
C VAL A 42 -7.66 1.73 13.97
N GLN A 43 -6.73 2.66 14.12
CA GLN A 43 -6.98 3.91 14.82
C GLN A 43 -7.40 5.03 13.92
N LYS A 44 -6.93 5.02 12.69
CA LYS A 44 -7.31 6.03 11.70
C LYS A 44 -7.14 5.49 10.30
N LEU A 45 -7.91 6.05 9.40
CA LEU A 45 -7.78 5.82 7.98
C LEU A 45 -8.17 7.11 7.29
N SER A 46 -7.31 7.66 6.48
CA SER A 46 -7.58 8.91 5.79
C SER A 46 -7.03 8.87 4.38
N ARG A 47 -7.58 9.70 3.54
CA ARG A 47 -7.10 9.82 2.18
C ARG A 47 -6.15 11.00 2.13
N LYS A 48 -4.91 10.73 1.74
CA LYS A 48 -3.85 11.72 1.74
C LYS A 48 -3.19 11.82 0.38
N GLY A 49 -2.60 12.97 0.12
CA GLY A 49 -1.81 13.18 -1.06
C GLY A 49 -2.10 14.52 -1.69
N TRP A 50 -1.14 15.00 -2.44
CA TRP A 50 -1.23 16.28 -3.12
C TRP A 50 -1.89 16.10 -4.48
N LEU A 51 -1.17 15.46 -5.40
CA LEU A 51 -1.66 15.15 -6.73
C LEU A 51 -2.24 13.76 -6.76
N CYS A 52 -1.56 12.83 -6.12
CA CYS A 52 -2.00 11.44 -6.04
C CYS A 52 -2.49 11.20 -4.63
N LYS A 53 -3.75 10.81 -4.48
CA LYS A 53 -4.32 10.54 -3.17
C LYS A 53 -4.38 9.04 -2.93
N THR A 54 -3.92 8.64 -1.76
CA THR A 54 -3.93 7.24 -1.35
C THR A 54 -4.55 7.12 0.04
N TRP A 55 -5.14 5.97 0.31
CA TRP A 55 -5.67 5.69 1.63
C TRP A 55 -4.51 5.29 2.54
N GLU A 56 -4.30 6.07 3.59
CA GLU A 56 -3.24 5.80 4.56
C GLU A 56 -3.86 5.62 5.92
N GLY A 57 -3.48 4.56 6.58
CA GLY A 57 -4.02 4.24 7.89
C GLY A 57 -2.95 3.82 8.85
N GLU A 58 -3.37 3.65 10.10
CA GLU A 58 -2.48 3.25 11.17
C GLU A 58 -3.23 2.32 12.12
N MET A 59 -2.61 1.20 12.43
CA MET A 59 -3.18 0.21 13.33
C MET A 59 -2.29 0.06 14.55
N ALA A 60 -2.91 0.03 15.73
CA ALA A 60 -2.21 -0.34 16.94
C ALA A 60 -2.22 -1.86 17.06
N LEU A 61 -1.04 -2.46 17.00
CA LEU A 61 -0.92 -3.91 17.07
C LEU A 61 -1.23 -4.40 18.48
N VAL A 62 -1.74 -5.61 18.56
CA VAL A 62 -1.94 -6.26 19.84
C VAL A 62 -0.59 -6.50 20.49
N SER A 63 -0.42 -6.06 21.73
CA SER A 63 0.83 -6.18 22.46
C SER A 63 0.58 -6.80 23.82
N MET A 64 1.66 -7.23 24.45
CA MET A 64 1.58 -7.79 25.81
C MET A 64 1.24 -6.70 26.80
N PRO A 65 0.49 -7.04 27.89
CA PRO A 65 0.21 -6.07 28.93
C PRO A 65 1.49 -5.45 29.50
N GLY A 66 1.44 -4.16 29.77
CA GLY A 66 2.57 -3.42 30.32
C GLY A 66 3.56 -2.90 29.27
N THR A 67 3.33 -3.18 28.01
CA THR A 67 4.19 -2.66 26.93
C THR A 67 3.45 -1.62 26.11
N VAL A 68 4.21 -0.75 25.44
CA VAL A 68 3.65 0.23 24.53
C VAL A 68 3.21 -0.48 23.26
N ALA A 69 2.00 -0.18 22.80
CA ALA A 69 1.48 -0.77 21.58
C ALA A 69 2.32 -0.32 20.37
N GLU A 70 2.72 -1.28 19.59
CA GLU A 70 3.44 -1.01 18.35
C GLU A 70 2.44 -0.55 17.29
N LYS A 71 2.82 0.45 16.52
CA LYS A 71 1.98 0.97 15.46
C LYS A 71 2.41 0.43 14.12
N PHE A 72 1.43 0.15 13.28
CA PHE A 72 1.65 -0.38 11.95
C PHE A 72 0.99 0.56 10.94
N PRO A 73 1.78 1.44 10.32
CA PRO A 73 1.25 2.26 9.23
C PRO A 73 1.10 1.43 7.97
N PHE A 74 0.02 1.66 7.22
CA PHE A 74 -0.26 0.90 6.02
C PHE A 74 -0.95 1.77 4.98
N THR A 75 -0.91 1.29 3.74
CA THR A 75 -1.56 1.92 2.60
C THR A 75 -2.62 0.97 2.05
N VAL A 76 -3.74 1.53 1.61
CA VAL A 76 -4.79 0.78 0.94
C VAL A 76 -5.00 1.36 -0.45
N ARG A 77 -4.85 0.53 -1.46
CA ARG A 77 -4.98 0.99 -2.84
C ARG A 77 -6.40 0.85 -3.39
N GLY A 78 -7.21 -0.01 -2.79
CA GLY A 78 -8.57 -0.25 -3.25
C GLY A 78 -9.60 0.45 -2.38
N ASP A 79 -10.56 1.14 -3.00
CA ASP A 79 -11.61 1.83 -2.27
C ASP A 79 -12.50 0.86 -1.49
N ALA A 80 -12.74 -0.33 -2.03
CA ALA A 80 -13.57 -1.32 -1.36
C ALA A 80 -12.95 -1.77 -0.04
N ILE A 81 -11.65 -2.03 -0.05
CA ILE A 81 -10.94 -2.43 1.16
C ILE A 81 -10.90 -1.26 2.16
N ALA A 82 -10.69 -0.05 1.66
CA ALA A 82 -10.69 1.14 2.51
C ALA A 82 -12.03 1.31 3.23
N ARG A 83 -13.12 1.08 2.54
CA ARG A 83 -14.45 1.15 3.17
C ARG A 83 -14.63 0.08 4.23
N GLN A 84 -14.20 -1.14 3.94
CA GLN A 84 -14.29 -2.23 4.91
C GLN A 84 -13.51 -1.90 6.18
N ILE A 85 -12.32 -1.34 6.03
CA ILE A 85 -11.51 -0.93 7.16
C ILE A 85 -12.18 0.20 7.93
N ASN A 86 -12.71 1.19 7.21
CA ASN A 86 -13.38 2.32 7.84
C ASN A 86 -14.61 1.88 8.64
N ASP A 87 -15.35 0.92 8.11
CA ASP A 87 -16.54 0.40 8.80
C ASP A 87 -16.18 -0.38 10.05
N SER A 88 -14.95 -0.85 10.18
CA SER A 88 -14.50 -1.65 11.31
C SER A 88 -13.50 -0.93 12.21
N ILE A 89 -13.38 0.38 12.06
CA ILE A 89 -12.52 1.17 12.97
C ILE A 89 -13.03 1.02 14.39
N GLY A 90 -12.12 0.73 15.32
CA GLY A 90 -12.44 0.47 16.71
C GLY A 90 -12.65 -0.99 17.02
N ALA A 91 -12.86 -1.83 16.02
CA ALA A 91 -12.93 -3.27 16.20
C ALA A 91 -11.54 -3.87 16.06
N LYS A 92 -11.38 -5.07 16.60
CA LYS A 92 -10.13 -5.81 16.40
C LYS A 92 -10.16 -6.45 15.02
N ASP A 93 -9.24 -6.04 14.19
CA ASP A 93 -9.16 -6.50 12.80
C ASP A 93 -7.88 -7.27 12.56
N ALA A 94 -7.95 -8.23 11.65
CA ALA A 94 -6.77 -8.85 11.08
C ALA A 94 -6.63 -8.31 9.66
N LEU A 95 -5.53 -7.64 9.40
CA LEU A 95 -5.25 -7.06 8.10
C LEU A 95 -4.26 -7.94 7.35
N THR A 96 -4.65 -8.37 6.17
CA THR A 96 -3.75 -9.07 5.28
C THR A 96 -3.00 -8.04 4.45
N TYR A 97 -1.69 -8.12 4.44
CA TYR A 97 -0.89 -7.13 3.76
C TYR A 97 0.17 -7.77 2.88
N GLU A 98 0.65 -6.98 1.93
CA GLU A 98 1.80 -7.30 1.11
C GLU A 98 2.78 -6.15 1.22
N GLN A 99 4.05 -6.48 1.37
CA GLN A 99 5.11 -5.48 1.39
C GLN A 99 5.75 -5.39 0.02
N HIS A 100 5.78 -4.19 -0.53
CA HIS A 100 6.46 -3.90 -1.79
C HIS A 100 7.64 -2.99 -1.53
N VAL A 101 8.77 -3.32 -2.12
CA VAL A 101 10.03 -2.61 -1.92
C VAL A 101 10.40 -1.88 -3.20
N GLY A 102 10.98 -0.69 -3.06
CA GLY A 102 11.48 0.04 -4.21
C GLY A 102 10.44 0.85 -4.96
N ILE A 103 9.32 1.16 -4.32
CA ILE A 103 8.29 1.98 -4.95
C ILE A 103 8.84 3.39 -5.16
N PRO A 104 8.82 3.91 -6.41
CA PRO A 104 9.54 5.14 -6.70
C PRO A 104 8.85 6.43 -6.27
N THR A 105 7.53 6.41 -6.06
CA THR A 105 6.80 7.63 -5.70
C THR A 105 5.72 7.33 -4.67
N SER A 106 5.30 8.38 -3.95
CA SER A 106 4.19 8.26 -3.00
C SER A 106 2.83 8.20 -3.69
N CYS A 107 2.77 8.30 -5.01
CA CYS A 107 1.51 8.15 -5.75
C CYS A 107 0.93 6.76 -5.61
N PHE A 108 1.75 5.76 -5.31
CA PHE A 108 1.28 4.39 -5.13
C PHE A 108 1.00 4.09 -3.67
N GLY A 109 1.51 4.89 -2.76
CA GLY A 109 1.31 4.74 -1.34
C GLY A 109 2.46 5.36 -0.57
N GLU A 110 2.18 5.86 0.63
CA GLU A 110 3.21 6.44 1.47
C GLU A 110 4.03 5.36 2.19
N THR A 111 3.46 4.17 2.35
CA THR A 111 4.15 3.05 2.98
C THR A 111 4.40 1.95 1.96
N GLY A 112 5.30 1.04 2.29
CA GLY A 112 5.50 -0.14 1.47
C GLY A 112 4.56 -1.29 1.81
N TYR A 113 3.67 -1.10 2.78
CA TYR A 113 2.74 -2.13 3.22
C TYR A 113 1.36 -1.84 2.67
N PHE A 114 0.91 -2.68 1.75
CA PHE A 114 -0.41 -2.54 1.13
C PHE A 114 -1.35 -3.57 1.71
N VAL A 115 -2.44 -3.10 2.32
CA VAL A 115 -3.47 -3.98 2.86
C VAL A 115 -4.37 -4.44 1.71
N THR A 116 -4.49 -5.74 1.57
CA THR A 116 -5.27 -6.35 0.48
C THR A 116 -6.57 -6.95 0.97
N ALA A 117 -6.69 -7.21 2.27
CA ALA A 117 -7.92 -7.75 2.83
C ALA A 117 -8.02 -7.41 4.30
N VAL A 118 -9.24 -7.35 4.79
CA VAL A 118 -9.50 -7.09 6.20
C VAL A 118 -10.54 -8.09 6.69
N LYS A 119 -10.32 -8.58 7.91
CA LYS A 119 -11.23 -9.49 8.57
C LYS A 119 -11.46 -9.01 10.00
N VAL A 120 -12.72 -8.81 10.37
CA VAL A 120 -13.04 -8.43 11.74
C VAL A 120 -12.90 -9.65 12.62
N VAL A 121 -12.05 -9.55 13.63
CA VAL A 121 -11.79 -10.62 14.58
C VAL A 121 -12.71 -10.53 15.80
N ALA A 122 -12.97 -9.29 16.24
CA ALA A 122 -13.86 -9.06 17.38
C ALA A 122 -14.56 -7.72 17.20
N ASP A 123 -15.82 -7.65 17.60
CA ASP A 123 -16.59 -6.41 17.51
C ASP A 123 -16.08 -5.39 18.53
N PRO A 124 -16.31 -4.08 18.28
CA PRO A 124 -15.97 -3.05 19.23
C PRO A 124 -16.65 -3.30 20.56
N GLY A 125 -15.87 -3.38 21.64
CA GLY A 125 -16.40 -3.67 22.94
C GLY A 125 -16.96 -5.06 23.10
N GLY A 126 -16.85 -5.89 22.07
CA GLY A 126 -17.36 -7.24 22.12
C GLY A 126 -16.46 -8.19 22.89
N ILE A 127 -17.07 -9.12 23.55
CA ILE A 127 -16.38 -10.22 24.23
C ILE A 127 -16.71 -11.46 23.44
N ARG A 128 -15.69 -12.04 22.83
CA ARG A 128 -15.91 -13.19 21.99
C ARG A 128 -14.87 -14.23 22.18
#